data_15425b1b71b6dc32cb4ea1bdb9fce6b2
#
_entry.id   15425b1b71b6dc32cb4ea1bdb9fce6b2
#
_cell.length_a   1.000
_cell.length_b   1.000
_cell.length_c   1.000
_cell.angle_alpha   90.00
_cell.angle_beta   90.00
_cell.angle_gamma   90.00
#
_symmetry.space_group_name_H-M   'P 1'
#
loop_
_entity.id
_entity.type
_entity.pdbx_description
1 polymer ?
#
loop_
_entity_poly.entity_id
_entity_poly.type
_entity_poly.pdbx_seq_one_letter_code
_entity_poly.pdbx_strand_id
1 'polypeptide(L)' 'MNIIPTALSEVLLIEPNIFEDKRGWFMESFRKDLLEKAVGHAIHFCQDNQAHSTYGVIRGLHYQMPPHAQSKLVYVPQ' A
#
# COMPACT_ATOMS: atom_id res chain seq x y z
N MET A 1 10.83 -8.10 -1.48
CA MET A 1 9.40 -7.68 -1.35
C MET A 1 8.52 -8.83 -1.80
N ASN A 2 7.66 -9.30 -0.93
CA ASN A 2 6.70 -10.35 -1.25
C ASN A 2 5.34 -9.72 -1.49
N ILE A 3 4.69 -10.15 -2.58
CA ILE A 3 3.35 -9.69 -2.91
C ILE A 3 2.41 -10.88 -2.81
N ILE A 4 1.49 -10.82 -1.86
CA ILE A 4 0.66 -11.94 -1.45
C ILE A 4 -0.78 -11.70 -1.91
N PRO A 5 -1.35 -12.61 -2.72
CA PRO A 5 -2.76 -12.52 -3.09
C PRO A 5 -3.66 -12.65 -1.86
N THR A 6 -4.81 -12.00 -1.91
CA THR A 6 -5.84 -12.14 -0.88
C THR A 6 -7.10 -12.79 -1.46
N ALA A 7 -8.11 -12.98 -0.61
CA ALA A 7 -9.40 -13.52 -1.05
C ALA A 7 -10.07 -12.64 -2.12
N LEU A 8 -9.76 -11.35 -2.12
CA LEU A 8 -10.21 -10.42 -3.16
C LEU A 8 -9.08 -10.24 -4.16
N SER A 9 -9.29 -10.62 -5.41
CA SER A 9 -8.23 -10.63 -6.43
C SER A 9 -7.61 -9.27 -6.69
N GLU A 10 -8.34 -8.19 -6.43
CA GLU A 10 -7.89 -6.82 -6.63
C GLU A 10 -7.15 -6.23 -5.43
N VAL A 11 -7.09 -6.97 -4.33
CA VAL A 11 -6.43 -6.55 -3.10
C VAL A 11 -5.19 -7.41 -2.88
N LEU A 12 -4.04 -6.76 -2.81
CA LEU A 12 -2.76 -7.43 -2.60
C LEU A 12 -2.17 -6.99 -1.26
N LEU A 13 -1.57 -7.94 -0.56
CA LEU A 13 -0.78 -7.66 0.63
C LEU A 13 0.68 -7.57 0.23
N ILE A 14 1.33 -6.47 0.56
CA ILE A 14 2.74 -6.24 0.25
C ILE A 14 3.54 -6.37 1.53
N GLU A 15 4.50 -7.29 1.52
CA GLU A 15 5.37 -7.56 2.65
C GLU A 15 6.80 -7.18 2.27
N PRO A 16 7.31 -6.03 2.73
CA PRO A 16 8.68 -5.63 2.42
C PRO A 16 9.69 -6.49 3.17
N ASN A 17 10.88 -6.63 2.60
CA ASN A 17 12.00 -7.24 3.30
C ASN A 17 12.62 -6.22 4.24
N ILE A 18 12.85 -6.62 5.47
CA ILE A 18 13.47 -5.77 6.50
C ILE A 18 14.91 -6.22 6.70
N PHE A 19 15.83 -5.28 6.58
CA PHE A 19 17.26 -5.51 6.77
C PHE A 19 17.71 -4.85 8.07
N GLU A 20 18.18 -5.66 9.02
CA GLU A 20 18.58 -5.20 10.34
C GLU A 20 20.10 -5.24 10.51
N ASP A 21 20.64 -4.24 11.19
CA ASP A 21 22.02 -4.21 11.65
C ASP A 21 22.11 -3.43 12.98
N LYS A 22 23.32 -3.12 13.43
CA LYS A 22 23.54 -2.41 14.70
C LYS A 22 22.95 -1.01 14.75
N ARG A 23 22.65 -0.42 13.61
CA ARG A 23 22.08 0.94 13.51
C ARG A 23 20.56 0.95 13.58
N GLY A 24 19.91 -0.22 13.45
CA GLY A 24 18.47 -0.35 13.40
C GLY A 24 18.04 -1.19 12.20
N TRP A 25 17.07 -0.71 11.45
CA TRP A 25 16.53 -1.46 10.30
C TRP A 25 16.26 -0.55 9.11
N PHE A 26 16.22 -1.19 7.94
CA PHE A 26 15.94 -0.54 6.66
C PHE A 26 15.02 -1.45 5.85
N MET A 27 14.11 -0.86 5.10
CA MET A 27 13.30 -1.60 4.14
C MET A 27 12.98 -0.74 2.92
N GLU A 28 12.78 -1.39 1.76
CA GLU A 28 12.16 -0.76 0.60
C GLU A 28 10.65 -0.78 0.81
N SER A 29 10.08 0.37 1.09
CA SER A 29 8.64 0.47 1.33
C SER A 29 7.82 0.58 0.04
N PHE A 30 8.47 0.95 -1.08
CA PHE A 30 7.81 1.08 -2.37
C PHE A 30 8.79 0.82 -3.51
N ARG A 31 8.36 0.01 -4.47
CA ARG A 31 9.07 -0.24 -5.73
C ARG A 31 8.04 -0.24 -6.84
N LYS A 32 8.13 0.77 -7.73
CA LYS A 32 7.19 0.91 -8.85
C LYS A 32 7.24 -0.29 -9.79
N ASP A 33 8.44 -0.74 -10.16
CA ASP A 33 8.63 -1.85 -11.09
C ASP A 33 8.03 -3.16 -10.58
N LEU A 34 8.25 -3.49 -9.31
CA LEU A 34 7.71 -4.70 -8.72
C LEU A 34 6.19 -4.64 -8.57
N LEU A 35 5.67 -3.48 -8.19
CA LEU A 35 4.24 -3.29 -8.02
C LEU A 35 3.50 -3.36 -9.36
N GLU A 36 4.02 -2.70 -10.39
CA GLU A 36 3.45 -2.77 -11.73
C GLU A 36 3.45 -4.18 -12.29
N LYS A 37 4.52 -4.93 -12.05
CA LYS A 37 4.58 -6.34 -12.45
C LYS A 37 3.51 -7.17 -11.77
N ALA A 38 3.25 -6.92 -10.49
CA ALA A 38 2.24 -7.66 -9.73
C ALA A 38 0.82 -7.36 -10.17
N VAL A 39 0.52 -6.10 -10.48
CA VAL A 39 -0.83 -5.70 -10.91
C VAL A 39 -1.06 -5.86 -12.41
N GLY A 40 0.00 -5.97 -13.21
CA GLY A 40 -0.11 -6.21 -14.64
C GLY A 40 -0.33 -4.97 -15.49
N HIS A 41 -0.21 -3.78 -14.94
CA HIS A 41 -0.34 -2.53 -15.68
C HIS A 41 0.45 -1.41 -15.01
N ALA A 42 0.62 -0.28 -15.74
CA ALA A 42 1.30 0.90 -15.20
C ALA A 42 0.51 1.53 -14.07
N ILE A 43 1.21 2.05 -13.08
CA ILE A 43 0.62 2.73 -11.93
C ILE A 43 1.25 4.12 -11.80
N HIS A 44 0.39 5.14 -11.68
CA HIS A 44 0.82 6.52 -11.47
C HIS A 44 0.13 7.07 -10.23
N PHE A 45 0.85 7.05 -9.11
CA PHE A 45 0.36 7.69 -7.90
C PHE A 45 0.64 9.19 -8.00
N CYS A 46 -0.41 9.98 -7.95
CA CYS A 46 -0.33 11.43 -8.11
C CYS A 46 -0.63 12.21 -6.81
N GLN A 47 -0.99 11.50 -5.75
CA GLN A 47 -1.35 12.13 -4.48
C GLN A 47 -0.99 11.19 -3.33
N ASP A 48 -0.44 11.77 -2.27
CA ASP A 48 -0.08 11.07 -1.06
C ASP A 48 -0.74 11.78 0.12
N ASN A 49 -1.45 11.01 0.95
CA ASN A 49 -2.16 11.54 2.10
C ASN A 49 -1.74 10.79 3.36
N GLN A 50 -1.68 11.53 4.45
CA GLN A 50 -1.43 10.95 5.76
C GLN A 50 -2.51 11.41 6.72
N ALA A 51 -3.02 10.47 7.53
CA ALA A 51 -4.06 10.76 8.49
C ALA A 51 -3.70 10.19 9.86
N HIS A 52 -4.11 10.89 10.90
CA HIS A 52 -4.05 10.41 12.27
C HIS A 52 -5.46 10.42 12.84
N SER A 53 -5.85 9.31 13.49
CA SER A 53 -7.16 9.21 14.14
C SER A 53 -6.97 9.00 15.63
N THR A 54 -7.77 9.71 16.42
CA THR A 54 -7.81 9.52 17.86
C THR A 54 -8.51 8.20 18.20
N TYR A 55 -8.32 7.73 19.42
CA TYR A 55 -8.91 6.47 19.88
C TYR A 55 -10.42 6.41 19.63
N GLY A 56 -10.87 5.30 19.11
CA GLY A 56 -12.30 5.04 18.87
C GLY A 56 -12.86 5.58 17.55
N VAL A 57 -12.04 6.28 16.77
CA VAL A 57 -12.50 6.81 15.48
C VAL A 57 -12.48 5.72 14.42
N ILE A 58 -13.57 5.60 13.69
CA ILE A 58 -13.69 4.70 12.54
C ILE A 58 -13.86 5.57 11.29
N ARG A 59 -13.02 5.29 10.28
CA ARG A 59 -13.12 5.93 8.96
C ARG A 59 -13.40 4.85 7.93
N GLY A 60 -14.52 4.96 7.26
CA GLY A 60 -14.90 4.00 6.25
C GLY A 60 -16.38 3.77 6.22
N LEU A 61 -16.87 2.98 5.30
CA LEU A 61 -16.15 2.50 4.13
C LEU A 61 -16.28 3.54 3.03
N HIS A 62 -15.20 3.76 2.27
CA HIS A 62 -15.19 4.74 1.19
C HIS A 62 -14.68 4.10 -0.09
N TYR A 63 -15.32 4.40 -1.20
CA TYR A 63 -14.86 3.98 -2.52
C TYR A 63 -15.24 5.01 -3.57
N GLN A 64 -14.61 4.92 -4.73
CA GLN A 64 -14.89 5.81 -5.84
C GLN A 64 -15.23 4.99 -7.08
N MET A 65 -16.33 5.36 -7.70
CA MET A 65 -16.82 4.69 -8.89
C MET A 65 -16.21 5.28 -10.16
N PRO A 66 -16.10 4.50 -11.24
CA PRO A 66 -15.71 5.07 -12.52
C PRO A 66 -16.61 6.25 -12.92
N PRO A 67 -16.06 7.32 -13.57
CA PRO A 67 -14.69 7.43 -14.06
C PRO A 67 -13.68 7.91 -13.02
N HIS A 68 -14.03 7.97 -11.74
CA HIS A 68 -13.17 8.50 -10.67
C HIS A 68 -12.59 7.39 -9.78
N ALA A 69 -12.60 6.16 -10.25
CA ALA A 69 -12.01 5.04 -9.53
C ALA A 69 -10.52 5.29 -9.25
N GLN A 70 -10.05 4.86 -8.06
CA GLN A 70 -8.68 5.08 -7.61
C GLN A 70 -8.05 3.78 -7.13
N SER A 71 -6.78 3.61 -7.47
CA SER A 71 -5.93 2.63 -6.81
C SER A 71 -5.31 3.26 -5.58
N LYS A 72 -5.18 2.47 -4.52
CA LYS A 72 -4.62 2.96 -3.25
C LYS A 72 -3.53 2.01 -2.75
N LEU A 73 -2.42 2.59 -2.33
CA LEU A 73 -1.38 1.88 -1.59
C LEU A 73 -1.41 2.41 -0.17
N VAL A 74 -1.73 1.53 0.78
CA VAL A 74 -1.99 1.92 2.17
C VAL A 74 -1.04 1.18 3.09
N TYR A 75 -0.51 1.89 4.09
CA TYR A 75 0.24 1.27 5.16
C TYR A 75 0.02 2.02 6.47
N VAL A 76 0.30 1.36 7.58
CA VAL A 76 0.17 1.94 8.91
C VAL A 76 1.57 2.00 9.52
N PRO A 77 2.19 3.19 9.63
CA PRO A 77 3.55 3.31 10.12
C PRO A 77 3.70 3.14 11.63
N GLN A 78 2.58 3.14 12.34
CA GLN A 78 2.66 3.14 13.80
C GLN A 78 1.48 2.39 14.43
#